data_a2aeb35abbfb58f09a1591e66d842cdb
#
_entry.id   a2aeb35abbfb58f09a1591e66d842cdb
#
_cell.length_a   1.000
_cell.length_b   1.000
_cell.length_c   1.000
_cell.angle_alpha   90.00
_cell.angle_beta   90.00
_cell.angle_gamma   90.00
#
_symmetry.space_group_name_H-M   'P 1'
#
loop_
_entity.id
_entity.type
_entity.pdbx_description
1 polymer ?
#
loop_
_entity_poly.entity_id
_entity_poly.type
_entity_poly.pdbx_seq_one_letter_code
_entity_poly.pdbx_strand_id
1 'polypeptide(L)'
;MTPDDGPLPPPLPVRVRPAAGETAESYIRRLARANHLRPSLLQVYVRNPGVPAGAIRMRRLAAVSGSTVTALTRALTGLAPAGKRHRPPPSPAESQADRKTRLFGVIRDDAAGGVSIRQIASRHHVHRRMVRQALAAPFGPPPRKRAARPAQITGPIRDVLDELASESRTIWEIWTTVTDEHDSDASYAAIRDYIRTRRLRQAGLLPGSRLTPEDTPVTAAGRPN
;
A
#
# COMPACT_ATOMS: atom_id res chain seq x y z
N MET A 1 -10.36 23.87 -11.08
CA MET A 1 -10.94 22.93 -12.06
C MET A 1 -9.80 22.08 -12.57
N THR A 2 -9.63 20.87 -12.06
CA THR A 2 -8.52 19.99 -12.48
C THR A 2 -8.83 19.48 -13.91
N PRO A 3 -7.85 19.53 -14.84
CA PRO A 3 -8.04 19.29 -16.28
C PRO A 3 -8.35 17.84 -16.67
N ASP A 4 -8.82 17.01 -15.76
CA ASP A 4 -8.85 15.56 -15.94
C ASP A 4 -10.24 14.89 -15.77
N ASP A 5 -11.30 15.67 -15.68
CA ASP A 5 -12.68 15.18 -15.67
C ASP A 5 -13.31 15.31 -17.07
N GLY A 6 -12.84 14.45 -17.99
CA GLY A 6 -13.58 14.22 -19.23
C GLY A 6 -15.03 13.80 -18.94
N PRO A 7 -15.93 13.77 -19.94
CA PRO A 7 -17.31 13.41 -19.74
C PRO A 7 -17.41 12.05 -19.03
N LEU A 8 -18.17 12.02 -17.93
CA LEU A 8 -18.39 10.78 -17.18
C LEU A 8 -19.24 9.83 -18.04
N PRO A 9 -18.94 8.53 -18.07
CA PRO A 9 -19.72 7.57 -18.83
C PRO A 9 -21.10 7.39 -18.20
N PRO A 10 -22.07 6.89 -18.97
CA PRO A 10 -23.33 6.42 -18.44
C PRO A 10 -23.10 5.23 -17.48
N PRO A 11 -24.02 5.00 -16.55
CA PRO A 11 -23.94 3.85 -15.66
C PRO A 11 -24.02 2.54 -16.45
N LEU A 12 -23.33 1.51 -15.95
CA LEU A 12 -23.38 0.17 -16.52
C LEU A 12 -24.79 -0.41 -16.45
N PRO A 13 -25.18 -1.29 -17.40
CA PRO A 13 -26.52 -1.86 -17.48
C PRO A 13 -26.95 -2.58 -16.20
N VAL A 14 -26.07 -3.42 -15.66
CA VAL A 14 -26.33 -4.16 -14.42
C VAL A 14 -25.77 -3.40 -13.23
N ARG A 15 -26.66 -2.90 -12.38
CA ARG A 15 -26.29 -2.17 -11.16
C ARG A 15 -26.11 -3.14 -10.01
N VAL A 16 -24.94 -3.13 -9.41
CA VAL A 16 -24.60 -3.94 -8.22
C VAL A 16 -24.53 -3.03 -7.00
N ARG A 17 -25.25 -3.36 -5.94
CA ARG A 17 -25.16 -2.61 -4.68
C ARG A 17 -23.87 -2.97 -3.94
N PRO A 18 -23.13 -1.99 -3.42
CA PRO A 18 -21.97 -2.27 -2.57
C PRO A 18 -22.41 -2.94 -1.28
N ALA A 19 -21.69 -3.96 -0.82
CA ALA A 19 -21.90 -4.57 0.48
C ALA A 19 -21.20 -3.72 1.57
N ALA A 20 -21.79 -3.69 2.76
CA ALA A 20 -21.19 -2.96 3.88
C ALA A 20 -19.85 -3.62 4.29
N GLY A 21 -18.79 -2.81 4.35
CA GLY A 21 -17.45 -3.29 4.70
C GLY A 21 -16.69 -3.98 3.56
N GLU A 22 -17.27 -4.06 2.35
CA GLU A 22 -16.61 -4.60 1.17
C GLU A 22 -15.42 -3.72 0.75
N THR A 23 -14.34 -4.35 0.25
CA THR A 23 -13.24 -3.57 -0.34
C THR A 23 -13.65 -2.99 -1.68
N ALA A 24 -13.08 -1.85 -2.05
CA ALA A 24 -13.37 -1.22 -3.33
C ALA A 24 -12.95 -2.11 -4.50
N GLU A 25 -11.86 -2.85 -4.38
CA GLU A 25 -11.39 -3.81 -5.37
C GLU A 25 -12.39 -4.96 -5.57
N SER A 26 -12.89 -5.55 -4.47
CA SER A 26 -13.92 -6.61 -4.51
C SER A 26 -15.18 -6.11 -5.18
N TYR A 27 -15.65 -4.92 -4.81
CA TYR A 27 -16.82 -4.30 -5.43
C TYR A 27 -16.66 -4.08 -6.93
N ILE A 28 -15.52 -3.52 -7.37
CA ILE A 28 -15.24 -3.27 -8.80
C ILE A 28 -15.23 -4.59 -9.58
N ARG A 29 -14.63 -5.65 -9.03
CA ARG A 29 -14.60 -6.98 -9.65
C ARG A 29 -16.01 -7.55 -9.81
N ARG A 30 -16.83 -7.48 -8.76
CA ARG A 30 -18.22 -7.96 -8.77
C ARG A 30 -19.08 -7.16 -9.76
N LEU A 31 -18.90 -5.86 -9.81
CA LEU A 31 -19.56 -4.97 -10.76
C LEU A 31 -19.16 -5.28 -12.22
N ALA A 32 -17.87 -5.52 -12.47
CA ALA A 32 -17.35 -5.90 -13.77
C ALA A 32 -17.96 -7.22 -14.25
N ARG A 33 -17.93 -8.26 -13.41
CA ARG A 33 -18.48 -9.58 -13.74
C ARG A 33 -19.96 -9.55 -14.03
N ALA A 34 -20.74 -8.83 -13.22
CA ALA A 34 -22.17 -8.67 -13.45
C ALA A 34 -22.47 -8.03 -14.81
N ASN A 35 -21.54 -7.28 -15.38
CA ASN A 35 -21.65 -6.64 -16.69
C ASN A 35 -20.81 -7.33 -17.78
N HIS A 36 -20.34 -8.55 -17.56
CA HIS A 36 -19.50 -9.32 -18.49
C HIS A 36 -18.21 -8.60 -18.93
N LEU A 37 -17.67 -7.75 -18.06
CA LEU A 37 -16.41 -7.04 -18.28
C LEU A 37 -15.27 -7.74 -17.56
N ARG A 38 -14.06 -7.61 -18.11
CA ARG A 38 -12.86 -8.03 -17.38
C ARG A 38 -12.62 -7.11 -16.19
N PRO A 39 -12.47 -7.65 -14.96
CA PRO A 39 -12.23 -6.85 -13.76
C PRO A 39 -11.04 -5.89 -13.87
N SER A 40 -9.95 -6.34 -14.50
CA SER A 40 -8.75 -5.52 -14.74
C SER A 40 -9.05 -4.26 -15.55
N LEU A 41 -9.87 -4.36 -16.59
CA LEU A 41 -10.27 -3.21 -17.42
C LEU A 41 -11.07 -2.19 -16.62
N LEU A 42 -12.05 -2.64 -15.84
CA LEU A 42 -12.86 -1.73 -15.04
C LEU A 42 -12.02 -1.08 -13.93
N GLN A 43 -11.09 -1.82 -13.33
CA GLN A 43 -10.15 -1.28 -12.34
C GLN A 43 -9.26 -0.17 -12.91
N VAL A 44 -8.73 -0.36 -14.13
CA VAL A 44 -7.93 0.67 -14.82
C VAL A 44 -8.78 1.90 -15.12
N TYR A 45 -9.99 1.68 -15.62
CA TYR A 45 -10.89 2.77 -15.98
C TYR A 45 -11.24 3.66 -14.78
N VAL A 46 -11.60 3.07 -13.64
CA VAL A 46 -11.98 3.82 -12.44
C VAL A 46 -10.79 4.46 -11.70
N ARG A 47 -9.57 4.11 -12.06
CA ARG A 47 -8.34 4.74 -11.51
C ARG A 47 -7.88 5.86 -12.43
N ASN A 48 -6.88 5.62 -13.20
CA ASN A 48 -6.37 6.50 -14.24
C ASN A 48 -6.09 5.67 -15.47
N PRO A 49 -6.50 6.10 -16.67
CA PRO A 49 -6.11 5.41 -17.88
C PRO A 49 -4.59 5.26 -17.92
N GLY A 50 -4.11 4.02 -18.04
CA GLY A 50 -2.67 3.72 -18.10
C GLY A 50 -1.92 3.66 -16.77
N VAL A 51 -2.53 3.96 -15.62
CA VAL A 51 -1.87 3.88 -14.30
C VAL A 51 -2.62 2.96 -13.34
N PRO A 52 -2.37 1.65 -13.38
CA PRO A 52 -3.09 0.68 -12.53
C PRO A 52 -2.82 0.84 -11.02
N ALA A 53 -1.73 1.49 -10.65
CA ALA A 53 -1.38 1.76 -9.26
C ALA A 53 -2.02 3.03 -8.68
N GLY A 54 -2.80 3.78 -9.47
CA GLY A 54 -3.44 5.01 -9.05
C GLY A 54 -4.54 4.81 -8.01
N ALA A 55 -4.89 5.88 -7.29
CA ALA A 55 -6.05 5.87 -6.40
C ALA A 55 -7.35 5.73 -7.20
N ILE A 56 -8.35 5.07 -6.61
CA ILE A 56 -9.68 4.96 -7.21
C ILE A 56 -10.33 6.33 -7.26
N ARG A 57 -10.80 6.73 -8.44
CA ARG A 57 -11.55 7.96 -8.66
C ARG A 57 -13.02 7.72 -8.34
N MET A 58 -13.44 8.15 -7.17
CA MET A 58 -14.80 7.91 -6.65
C MET A 58 -15.89 8.44 -7.57
N ARG A 59 -15.67 9.56 -8.28
CA ARG A 59 -16.64 10.11 -9.25
C ARG A 59 -16.84 9.17 -10.42
N ARG A 60 -15.77 8.57 -10.95
CA ARG A 60 -15.86 7.58 -12.04
C ARG A 60 -16.53 6.28 -11.57
N LEU A 61 -16.15 5.78 -10.38
CA LEU A 61 -16.79 4.60 -9.81
C LEU A 61 -18.29 4.84 -9.57
N ALA A 62 -18.66 6.02 -9.06
CA ALA A 62 -20.06 6.42 -8.87
C ALA A 62 -20.82 6.46 -10.19
N ALA A 63 -20.23 7.05 -11.25
CA ALA A 63 -20.84 7.12 -12.57
C ALA A 63 -21.12 5.72 -13.14
N VAL A 64 -20.10 4.85 -13.23
CA VAL A 64 -20.25 3.49 -13.80
C VAL A 64 -21.17 2.60 -12.98
N SER A 65 -21.22 2.75 -11.66
CA SER A 65 -22.08 1.95 -10.79
C SER A 65 -23.51 2.46 -10.69
N GLY A 66 -23.78 3.69 -11.14
CA GLY A 66 -25.05 4.37 -10.95
C GLY A 66 -25.36 4.68 -9.48
N SER A 67 -24.32 4.78 -8.63
CA SER A 67 -24.42 5.07 -7.20
C SER A 67 -23.89 6.47 -6.89
N THR A 68 -24.20 6.99 -5.70
CA THR A 68 -23.63 8.26 -5.28
C THR A 68 -22.26 8.05 -4.63
N VAL A 69 -21.38 9.06 -4.75
CA VAL A 69 -20.05 9.04 -4.07
C VAL A 69 -20.21 8.82 -2.56
N THR A 70 -21.21 9.47 -1.95
CA THR A 70 -21.50 9.34 -0.51
C THR A 70 -21.88 7.91 -0.13
N ALA A 71 -22.74 7.24 -0.93
CA ALA A 71 -23.13 5.87 -0.67
C ALA A 71 -21.93 4.90 -0.77
N LEU A 72 -21.11 5.06 -1.81
CA LEU A 72 -19.91 4.26 -2.00
C LEU A 72 -18.89 4.47 -0.88
N THR A 73 -18.64 5.73 -0.48
CA THR A 73 -17.69 6.04 0.61
C THR A 73 -18.13 5.47 1.95
N ARG A 74 -19.45 5.39 2.18
CA ARG A 74 -20.01 4.81 3.42
C ARG A 74 -19.93 3.28 3.43
N ALA A 75 -20.15 2.64 2.28
CA ALA A 75 -20.22 1.19 2.19
C ALA A 75 -18.87 0.51 2.02
N LEU A 76 -17.95 1.13 1.26
CA LEU A 76 -16.70 0.50 0.87
C LEU A 76 -15.56 0.84 1.85
N THR A 77 -14.75 -0.18 2.15
CA THR A 77 -13.52 -0.04 2.92
C THR A 77 -12.29 0.02 1.99
N GLY A 78 -11.15 0.45 2.53
CA GLY A 78 -9.89 0.51 1.76
C GLY A 78 -9.82 1.63 0.73
N LEU A 79 -10.85 2.45 0.63
CA LEU A 79 -10.77 3.71 -0.06
C LEU A 79 -9.75 4.57 0.67
N ALA A 80 -8.57 4.73 0.07
CA ALA A 80 -7.69 5.80 0.53
C ALA A 80 -8.54 7.08 0.48
N PRO A 81 -8.66 7.83 1.58
CA PRO A 81 -9.44 9.06 1.56
C PRO A 81 -8.94 9.87 0.36
N ALA A 82 -9.86 10.20 -0.55
CA ALA A 82 -9.63 11.16 -1.62
C ALA A 82 -9.40 12.51 -0.94
N GLY A 83 -8.21 12.72 -0.41
CA GLY A 83 -7.96 13.87 0.44
C GLY A 83 -6.57 13.95 1.01
N LYS A 84 -5.66 13.06 0.67
CA LYS A 84 -4.31 13.60 0.48
C LYS A 84 -4.35 14.28 -0.88
N ARG A 85 -5.00 15.47 -0.92
CA ARG A 85 -4.65 16.49 -1.89
C ARG A 85 -3.15 16.32 -2.07
N HIS A 86 -2.70 16.10 -3.30
CA HIS A 86 -1.32 16.35 -3.65
C HIS A 86 -1.06 17.78 -3.15
N ARG A 87 -0.69 17.84 -1.88
CA ARG A 87 -0.12 19.05 -1.33
C ARG A 87 1.07 19.25 -2.24
N PRO A 88 1.10 20.33 -3.02
CA PRO A 88 2.28 20.62 -3.83
C PRO A 88 3.47 20.32 -2.93
N PRO A 89 4.54 19.69 -3.44
CA PRO A 89 5.69 19.39 -2.61
C PRO A 89 5.90 20.67 -1.81
N PRO A 90 5.97 20.62 -0.48
CA PRO A 90 6.17 21.83 0.27
C PRO A 90 7.35 22.49 -0.42
N SER A 91 7.21 23.75 -0.81
CA SER A 91 8.34 24.61 -1.08
C SER A 91 9.44 24.23 -0.09
N PRO A 92 10.74 24.38 -0.38
CA PRO A 92 11.82 23.86 0.47
C PRO A 92 11.72 24.21 1.98
N ALA A 93 10.58 24.70 2.43
CA ALA A 93 10.11 24.75 3.80
C ALA A 93 10.06 23.32 4.34
N GLU A 94 11.09 22.97 5.07
CA GLU A 94 11.28 21.87 6.00
C GLU A 94 10.22 20.77 6.00
N SER A 95 10.62 19.58 5.65
CA SER A 95 9.78 18.39 5.75
C SER A 95 9.31 18.21 7.22
N GLN A 96 8.20 17.56 7.44
CA GLN A 96 7.72 17.26 8.79
C GLN A 96 8.76 16.42 9.59
N ALA A 97 9.62 15.69 8.89
CA ALA A 97 10.73 14.97 9.46
C ALA A 97 11.84 15.94 9.94
N ASP A 98 12.17 16.94 9.12
CA ASP A 98 13.20 17.94 9.47
C ASP A 98 12.75 18.79 10.66
N ARG A 99 11.47 19.21 10.70
CA ARG A 99 10.90 19.92 11.86
C ARG A 99 11.00 19.08 13.14
N LYS A 100 10.72 17.78 13.05
CA LYS A 100 10.83 16.88 14.20
C LYS A 100 12.27 16.67 14.62
N THR A 101 13.18 16.54 13.66
CA THR A 101 14.64 16.41 13.94
C THR A 101 15.16 17.67 14.63
N ARG A 102 14.78 18.86 14.14
CA ARG A 102 15.13 20.13 14.77
C ARG A 102 14.56 20.25 16.18
N LEU A 103 13.27 19.92 16.37
CA LEU A 103 12.65 19.93 17.69
C LEU A 103 13.38 19.00 18.67
N PHE A 104 13.82 17.82 18.22
CA PHE A 104 14.60 16.90 19.05
C PHE A 104 15.98 17.47 19.41
N GLY A 105 16.60 18.26 18.49
CA GLY A 105 17.82 19.03 18.79
C GLY A 105 17.61 20.01 19.92
N VAL A 106 16.65 20.92 19.76
CA VAL A 106 16.33 21.97 20.74
C VAL A 106 15.95 21.39 22.12
N ILE A 107 15.20 20.27 22.15
CA ILE A 107 14.86 19.58 23.41
C ILE A 107 16.13 19.08 24.13
N ARG A 108 17.11 18.59 23.40
CA ARG A 108 18.37 18.11 23.97
C ARG A 108 19.26 19.24 24.47
N ASP A 109 19.29 20.35 23.73
CA ASP A 109 20.02 21.54 24.13
C ASP A 109 19.45 22.13 25.42
N ASP A 110 18.11 22.23 25.54
CA ASP A 110 17.45 22.65 26.79
C ASP A 110 17.76 21.70 27.97
N ALA A 111 17.78 20.38 27.70
CA ALA A 111 18.11 19.38 28.73
C ALA A 111 19.56 19.44 29.14
N ALA A 112 20.51 19.68 28.22
CA ALA A 112 21.90 19.92 28.52
C ALA A 112 22.12 21.20 29.35
N GLY A 113 21.25 22.20 29.18
CA GLY A 113 21.16 23.41 29.99
C GLY A 113 20.54 23.20 31.38
N GLY A 114 20.21 21.94 31.77
CA GLY A 114 19.65 21.61 33.09
C GLY A 114 18.17 21.85 33.22
N VAL A 115 17.44 22.14 32.14
CA VAL A 115 15.98 22.38 32.17
C VAL A 115 15.25 21.05 32.40
N SER A 116 14.32 21.04 33.37
CA SER A 116 13.57 19.82 33.70
C SER A 116 12.63 19.36 32.57
N ILE A 117 12.40 18.04 32.45
CA ILE A 117 11.49 17.43 31.45
C ILE A 117 10.10 18.10 31.46
N ARG A 118 9.60 18.52 32.64
CA ARG A 118 8.32 19.19 32.78
C ARG A 118 8.33 20.59 32.14
N GLN A 119 9.39 21.34 32.37
CA GLN A 119 9.57 22.68 31.82
C GLN A 119 9.79 22.64 30.30
N ILE A 120 10.63 21.69 29.81
CA ILE A 120 10.83 21.46 28.36
C ILE A 120 9.50 21.12 27.67
N ALA A 121 8.72 20.20 28.25
CA ALA A 121 7.42 19.80 27.69
C ALA A 121 6.45 20.99 27.61
N SER A 122 6.43 21.86 28.64
CA SER A 122 5.60 23.07 28.66
C SER A 122 6.09 24.10 27.67
N ARG A 123 7.40 24.38 27.61
CA ARG A 123 8.02 25.38 26.73
C ARG A 123 7.78 25.08 25.24
N HIS A 124 7.90 23.81 24.85
CA HIS A 124 7.76 23.38 23.46
C HIS A 124 6.35 22.84 23.11
N HIS A 125 5.39 22.94 24.02
CA HIS A 125 4.02 22.44 23.84
C HIS A 125 3.96 20.98 23.38
N VAL A 126 4.80 20.13 23.96
CA VAL A 126 4.89 18.70 23.62
C VAL A 126 4.63 17.81 24.85
N HIS A 127 4.21 16.57 24.60
CA HIS A 127 4.04 15.61 25.69
C HIS A 127 5.38 15.20 26.30
N ARG A 128 5.45 14.99 27.62
CA ARG A 128 6.65 14.50 28.33
C ARG A 128 7.23 13.22 27.71
N ARG A 129 6.36 12.37 27.12
CA ARG A 129 6.80 11.18 26.37
C ARG A 129 7.70 11.55 25.19
N MET A 130 7.37 12.61 24.46
CA MET A 130 8.18 13.09 23.33
C MET A 130 9.53 13.63 23.78
N VAL A 131 9.57 14.35 24.92
CA VAL A 131 10.82 14.81 25.50
C VAL A 131 11.71 13.64 25.87
N ARG A 132 11.19 12.61 26.56
CA ARG A 132 11.96 11.38 26.88
C ARG A 132 12.44 10.67 25.61
N GLN A 133 11.62 10.62 24.57
CA GLN A 133 11.98 10.03 23.29
C GLN A 133 13.12 10.81 22.62
N ALA A 134 13.11 12.14 22.68
CA ALA A 134 14.17 12.97 22.13
C ALA A 134 15.50 12.82 22.87
N LEU A 135 15.45 12.66 24.19
CA LEU A 135 16.63 12.41 25.01
C LEU A 135 17.23 11.01 24.81
N ALA A 136 16.37 10.00 24.57
CA ALA A 136 16.80 8.62 24.32
C ALA A 136 17.31 8.38 22.90
N ALA A 137 17.14 9.31 21.95
CA ALA A 137 17.46 9.14 20.53
C ALA A 137 18.53 10.15 20.07
N PRO A 138 19.81 9.90 20.28
CA PRO A 138 20.91 10.85 20.00
C PRO A 138 21.01 11.24 18.51
N PHE A 139 20.58 10.38 17.61
CA PHE A 139 20.67 10.57 16.15
C PHE A 139 19.35 11.00 15.48
N GLY A 140 18.39 11.52 16.24
CA GLY A 140 17.10 11.98 15.72
C GLY A 140 15.95 10.98 15.96
N PRO A 141 14.72 11.33 15.50
CA PRO A 141 13.57 10.51 15.75
C PRO A 141 13.70 9.15 15.04
N PRO A 142 13.39 8.03 15.73
CA PRO A 142 13.43 6.72 15.09
C PRO A 142 12.53 6.71 13.86
N PRO A 143 12.94 6.02 12.77
CA PRO A 143 12.14 5.90 11.58
C PRO A 143 10.77 5.34 11.96
N ARG A 144 9.69 5.95 11.47
CA ARG A 144 8.33 5.41 11.67
C ARG A 144 8.30 4.02 11.07
N LYS A 145 8.14 3.00 11.90
CA LYS A 145 7.74 1.67 11.42
C LYS A 145 6.44 1.89 10.65
N ARG A 146 6.49 1.81 9.33
CA ARG A 146 5.26 1.72 8.53
C ARG A 146 4.52 0.53 9.08
N ALA A 147 3.30 0.75 9.58
CA ALA A 147 2.42 -0.36 9.89
C ALA A 147 2.41 -1.25 8.65
N ALA A 148 2.84 -2.50 8.81
CA ALA A 148 2.78 -3.47 7.74
C ALA A 148 1.32 -3.51 7.29
N ARG A 149 1.04 -3.07 6.07
CA ARG A 149 -0.28 -3.28 5.48
C ARG A 149 -0.49 -4.79 5.50
N PRO A 150 -1.66 -5.27 5.98
CA PRO A 150 -1.94 -6.69 5.92
C PRO A 150 -1.68 -7.15 4.49
N ALA A 151 -0.95 -8.23 4.35
CA ALA A 151 -0.59 -8.76 3.05
C ALA A 151 -1.91 -9.15 2.35
N GLN A 152 -2.25 -8.41 1.31
CA GLN A 152 -3.40 -8.72 0.45
C GLN A 152 -3.18 -10.00 -0.37
N ILE A 153 -1.99 -10.58 -0.27
CA ILE A 153 -1.57 -11.77 -1.00
C ILE A 153 -1.71 -12.96 -0.04
N THR A 154 -2.77 -13.74 -0.24
CA THR A 154 -3.03 -14.98 0.49
C THR A 154 -2.16 -16.13 -0.04
N GLY A 155 -2.07 -17.25 0.69
CA GLY A 155 -1.27 -18.41 0.31
C GLY A 155 -1.51 -18.86 -1.14
N PRO A 156 -2.75 -19.20 -1.54
CA PRO A 156 -3.04 -19.66 -2.91
C PRO A 156 -2.63 -18.66 -4.00
N ILE A 157 -2.85 -17.38 -3.77
CA ILE A 157 -2.44 -16.33 -4.71
C ILE A 157 -0.91 -16.17 -4.76
N ARG A 158 -0.22 -16.45 -3.67
CA ARG A 158 1.24 -16.42 -3.62
C ARG A 158 1.83 -17.48 -4.55
N ASP A 159 1.30 -18.70 -4.51
CA ASP A 159 1.79 -19.81 -5.34
C ASP A 159 1.62 -19.49 -6.83
N VAL A 160 0.46 -18.97 -7.23
CA VAL A 160 0.21 -18.49 -8.58
C VAL A 160 1.16 -17.33 -8.98
N LEU A 161 1.39 -16.38 -8.07
CA LEU A 161 2.34 -15.29 -8.34
C LEU A 161 3.77 -15.79 -8.48
N ASP A 162 4.13 -16.84 -7.74
CA ASP A 162 5.44 -17.44 -7.79
C ASP A 162 5.67 -18.20 -9.10
N GLU A 163 4.64 -18.86 -9.62
CA GLU A 163 4.65 -19.50 -10.93
C GLU A 163 4.77 -18.45 -12.05
N LEU A 164 3.84 -17.50 -12.09
CA LEU A 164 3.82 -16.44 -13.11
C LEU A 164 5.07 -15.55 -13.10
N ALA A 165 5.69 -15.35 -11.92
CA ALA A 165 6.90 -14.56 -11.80
C ALA A 165 8.16 -15.26 -12.30
N SER A 166 8.15 -16.62 -12.39
CA SER A 166 9.22 -17.41 -12.99
C SER A 166 9.23 -17.33 -14.52
N GLU A 167 8.07 -17.03 -15.10
CA GLU A 167 7.94 -16.75 -16.52
C GLU A 167 8.39 -15.30 -16.81
N SER A 168 8.91 -15.04 -18.01
CA SER A 168 9.37 -13.70 -18.41
C SER A 168 8.22 -12.71 -18.65
N ARG A 169 7.17 -12.77 -17.84
CA ARG A 169 5.99 -11.90 -17.92
C ARG A 169 6.23 -10.54 -17.29
N THR A 170 5.56 -9.54 -17.83
CA THR A 170 5.51 -8.21 -17.22
C THR A 170 4.65 -8.21 -15.97
N ILE A 171 4.91 -7.27 -15.05
CA ILE A 171 4.08 -7.12 -13.84
C ILE A 171 2.62 -6.82 -14.20
N TRP A 172 2.39 -6.16 -15.33
CA TRP A 172 1.07 -5.87 -15.85
C TRP A 172 0.32 -7.15 -16.24
N GLU A 173 0.93 -8.03 -17.03
CA GLU A 173 0.36 -9.32 -17.43
C GLU A 173 0.07 -10.19 -16.22
N ILE A 174 1.00 -10.28 -15.27
CA ILE A 174 0.81 -11.04 -14.02
C ILE A 174 -0.41 -10.50 -13.26
N TRP A 175 -0.51 -9.17 -13.11
CA TRP A 175 -1.62 -8.57 -12.40
C TRP A 175 -2.96 -8.79 -13.10
N THR A 176 -3.03 -8.67 -14.44
CA THR A 176 -4.26 -8.93 -15.20
C THR A 176 -4.69 -10.38 -15.08
N THR A 177 -3.77 -11.34 -15.23
CA THR A 177 -4.06 -12.78 -15.07
C THR A 177 -4.60 -13.06 -13.66
N VAL A 178 -3.90 -12.60 -12.62
CA VAL A 178 -4.31 -12.87 -11.23
C VAL A 178 -5.64 -12.20 -10.87
N THR A 179 -5.93 -11.03 -11.44
CA THR A 179 -7.18 -10.30 -11.20
C THR A 179 -8.36 -10.91 -11.95
N ASP A 180 -8.15 -11.32 -13.20
CA ASP A 180 -9.21 -11.79 -14.09
C ASP A 180 -9.51 -13.28 -13.91
N GLU A 181 -8.49 -14.12 -13.69
CA GLU A 181 -8.60 -15.58 -13.66
C GLU A 181 -8.62 -16.15 -12.23
N HIS A 182 -7.87 -15.55 -11.29
CA HIS A 182 -7.71 -16.08 -9.93
C HIS A 182 -8.46 -15.31 -8.84
N ASP A 183 -9.40 -14.44 -9.20
CA ASP A 183 -10.25 -13.71 -8.25
C ASP A 183 -9.51 -12.92 -7.16
N SER A 184 -8.31 -12.49 -7.42
CA SER A 184 -7.51 -11.80 -6.44
C SER A 184 -7.96 -10.35 -6.20
N ASP A 185 -8.04 -9.97 -4.92
CA ASP A 185 -8.23 -8.59 -4.48
C ASP A 185 -6.90 -7.82 -4.38
N ALA A 186 -5.79 -8.46 -4.74
CA ALA A 186 -4.48 -7.84 -4.64
C ALA A 186 -4.37 -6.65 -5.59
N SER A 187 -4.04 -5.50 -5.04
CA SER A 187 -3.80 -4.30 -5.85
C SER A 187 -2.56 -4.47 -6.72
N TYR A 188 -2.52 -3.79 -7.86
CA TYR A 188 -1.32 -3.75 -8.71
C TYR A 188 -0.05 -3.39 -7.93
N ALA A 189 -0.17 -2.45 -6.97
CA ALA A 189 0.97 -2.05 -6.14
C ALA A 189 1.45 -3.19 -5.24
N ALA A 190 0.53 -3.98 -4.66
CA ALA A 190 0.89 -5.12 -3.81
C ALA A 190 1.61 -6.20 -4.62
N ILE A 191 1.10 -6.55 -5.80
CA ILE A 191 1.72 -7.54 -6.69
C ILE A 191 3.09 -7.04 -7.18
N ARG A 192 3.19 -5.78 -7.62
CA ARG A 192 4.47 -5.18 -8.02
C ARG A 192 5.51 -5.26 -6.91
N ASP A 193 5.14 -4.88 -5.69
CA ASP A 193 6.05 -4.86 -4.55
C ASP A 193 6.44 -6.30 -4.13
N TYR A 194 5.53 -7.27 -4.26
CA TYR A 194 5.81 -8.70 -4.06
C TYR A 194 6.83 -9.22 -5.07
N ILE A 195 6.56 -9.06 -6.37
CA ILE A 195 7.44 -9.53 -7.45
C ILE A 195 8.82 -8.87 -7.35
N ARG A 196 8.88 -7.56 -7.08
CA ARG A 196 10.14 -6.84 -6.88
C ARG A 196 10.93 -7.42 -5.72
N THR A 197 10.30 -7.64 -4.58
CA THR A 197 10.94 -8.19 -3.39
C THR A 197 11.46 -9.61 -3.67
N ARG A 198 10.69 -10.44 -4.36
CA ARG A 198 11.10 -11.78 -4.76
C ARG A 198 12.32 -11.77 -5.67
N ARG A 199 12.30 -10.95 -6.73
CA ARG A 199 13.45 -10.79 -7.64
C ARG A 199 14.70 -10.34 -6.92
N LEU A 200 14.59 -9.41 -5.97
CA LEU A 200 15.72 -8.96 -5.14
C LEU A 200 16.25 -10.06 -4.23
N ARG A 201 15.39 -10.92 -3.69
CA ARG A 201 15.82 -12.09 -2.89
C ARG A 201 16.53 -13.11 -3.75
N GLN A 202 16.01 -13.42 -4.94
CA GLN A 202 16.64 -14.36 -5.89
C GLN A 202 17.99 -13.85 -6.38
N ALA A 203 18.14 -12.53 -6.55
CA ALA A 203 19.40 -11.89 -6.89
C ALA A 203 20.39 -11.76 -5.71
N GLY A 204 20.03 -12.23 -4.50
CA GLY A 204 20.89 -12.10 -3.31
C GLY A 204 21.09 -10.68 -2.78
N LEU A 205 20.29 -9.72 -3.26
CA LEU A 205 20.41 -8.29 -2.97
C LEU A 205 19.69 -7.85 -1.69
N LEU A 206 18.97 -8.74 -0.99
CA LEU A 206 18.32 -8.45 0.29
C LEU A 206 19.09 -9.12 1.44
N PRO A 207 19.44 -8.37 2.50
CA PRO A 207 20.04 -8.95 3.69
C PRO A 207 19.03 -9.88 4.37
N GLY A 208 19.36 -11.15 4.52
CA GLY A 208 18.52 -12.17 5.18
C GLY A 208 18.25 -13.44 4.37
N SER A 209 18.68 -13.51 3.11
CA SER A 209 18.57 -14.72 2.28
C SER A 209 19.73 -15.70 2.49
N ARG A 210 20.16 -15.92 3.72
CA ARG A 210 20.91 -17.13 4.01
C ARG A 210 19.91 -18.27 4.06
N LEU A 211 19.86 -19.08 3.01
CA LEU A 211 19.31 -20.42 3.06
C LEU A 211 19.98 -21.10 4.27
N THR A 212 19.21 -21.45 5.28
CA THR A 212 19.69 -22.37 6.31
C THR A 212 20.03 -23.68 5.62
N PRO A 213 21.22 -24.28 5.86
CA PRO A 213 21.68 -25.47 5.14
C PRO A 213 21.00 -26.76 5.64
N GLU A 214 19.76 -26.72 6.10
CA GLU A 214 19.04 -27.88 6.64
C GLU A 214 18.15 -28.61 5.65
N ASP A 215 18.02 -28.14 4.40
CA ASP A 215 17.23 -28.83 3.35
C ASP A 215 18.10 -29.65 2.36
N THR A 216 19.19 -30.23 2.84
CA THR A 216 19.86 -31.26 2.05
C THR A 216 19.19 -32.59 2.36
N PRO A 217 18.49 -33.22 1.39
CA PRO A 217 17.94 -34.56 1.61
C PRO A 217 19.11 -35.51 1.87
N VAL A 218 19.15 -36.06 3.09
CA VAL A 218 20.06 -37.15 3.44
C VAL A 218 19.76 -38.32 2.53
N THR A 219 20.58 -38.46 1.49
CA THR A 219 20.59 -39.65 0.67
C THR A 219 21.07 -40.81 1.54
N ALA A 220 20.13 -41.65 1.94
CA ALA A 220 20.41 -42.91 2.61
C ALA A 220 21.24 -43.80 1.67
N ALA A 221 22.56 -43.71 1.77
CA ALA A 221 23.47 -44.64 1.13
C ALA A 221 23.35 -46.01 1.83
N GLY A 222 23.01 -47.01 1.01
CA GLY A 222 22.76 -48.37 1.42
C GLY A 222 23.93 -49.00 2.20
N ARG A 223 23.58 -49.85 3.17
CA ARG A 223 24.48 -50.86 3.75
C ARG A 223 24.71 -51.97 2.74
N PRO A 224 25.93 -52.37 2.45
CA PRO A 224 26.19 -53.68 1.89
C PRO A 224 26.19 -54.73 3.01
N ASN A 225 25.68 -55.85 2.64
CA ASN A 225 25.65 -57.07 3.41
C ASN A 225 27.04 -57.73 3.40
#